data_56e88e438821bbf95a55eb6fadb2a9e8
#
_entry.id   56e88e438821bbf95a55eb6fadb2a9e8
#
_cell.length_a   1.000
_cell.length_b   1.000
_cell.length_c   1.000
_cell.angle_alpha   90.00
_cell.angle_beta   90.00
_cell.angle_gamma   90.00
#
_symmetry.space_group_name_H-M   'P 1'
#
loop_
_entity.id
_entity.type
_entity.pdbx_description
1 polymer ?
#
loop_
_entity_poly.entity_id
_entity_poly.type
_entity_poly.pdbx_seq_one_letter_code
_entity_poly.pdbx_strand_id
1 'polypeptide(L)'
;MITIYLKQYNKIVRNADVRLFDDLGHDDILWIDLLSPTIKEQKAVENFLEINLQTRQQVEEIESSSKYSETENAIICNSNFFIPNPEAFSIEPVSFIITEGVLVSVRTSEFRTFTEGAKRLQMNYRAYSTGYHLLISILEVRIDFDADLVEALAKNIATLSKNMNLSEHIDKETLKQISHMQENTMLIRENIFDRQRILSGILRSERFPNDIYPKLQLMIKDVNSLINHADFSSERLDYMQDT
;
A
#
# COMPACT_ATOMS: atom_id res chain seq x y z
N MET A 1 -13.25 -13.33 2.70
CA MET A 1 -12.83 -13.63 4.11
C MET A 1 -12.67 -12.32 4.85
N ILE A 2 -13.35 -12.18 5.98
CA ILE A 2 -13.27 -10.99 6.85
C ILE A 2 -12.41 -11.29 8.08
N THR A 3 -11.64 -10.30 8.54
CA THR A 3 -10.96 -10.31 9.83
C THR A 3 -11.24 -9.01 10.56
N ILE A 4 -11.82 -9.09 11.74
CA ILE A 4 -12.20 -7.96 12.60
C ILE A 4 -11.22 -7.89 13.78
N TYR A 5 -10.56 -6.76 13.95
CA TYR A 5 -9.63 -6.50 15.05
C TYR A 5 -10.30 -5.64 16.11
N LEU A 6 -10.57 -6.22 17.26
CA LEU A 6 -11.33 -5.66 18.36
C LEU A 6 -10.43 -5.20 19.50
N LYS A 7 -10.78 -4.08 20.11
CA LYS A 7 -10.17 -3.60 21.37
C LYS A 7 -10.90 -4.23 22.56
N GLN A 8 -10.33 -5.25 23.17
CA GLN A 8 -10.94 -5.90 24.33
C GLN A 8 -9.91 -6.16 25.43
N TYR A 9 -10.23 -5.85 26.68
CA TYR A 9 -9.41 -6.17 27.85
C TYR A 9 -7.94 -5.80 27.72
N ASN A 10 -7.66 -4.60 27.23
CA ASN A 10 -6.28 -4.12 26.97
C ASN A 10 -5.46 -4.98 26.00
N LYS A 11 -6.09 -5.59 25.04
CA LYS A 11 -5.45 -6.32 23.95
C LYS A 11 -6.28 -6.26 22.66
N ILE A 12 -5.67 -6.65 21.55
CA ILE A 12 -6.37 -6.83 20.28
C ILE A 12 -6.79 -8.29 20.14
N VAL A 13 -8.07 -8.48 19.89
CA VAL A 13 -8.67 -9.79 19.60
C VAL A 13 -9.08 -9.83 18.14
N ARG A 14 -8.81 -10.92 17.46
CA ARG A 14 -9.26 -11.16 16.08
C ARG A 14 -10.49 -12.02 16.05
N ASN A 15 -11.44 -11.65 15.22
CA ASN A 15 -12.65 -12.43 14.95
C ASN A 15 -12.99 -12.38 13.45
N ALA A 16 -13.79 -13.33 12.97
CA ALA A 16 -14.22 -13.42 11.58
C ALA A 16 -15.76 -13.51 11.45
N ASP A 17 -16.50 -13.30 12.53
CA ASP A 17 -17.96 -13.43 12.55
C ASP A 17 -18.63 -12.06 12.38
N VAL A 18 -19.28 -11.86 11.25
CA VAL A 18 -20.04 -10.63 10.95
C VAL A 18 -21.21 -10.38 11.89
N ARG A 19 -21.71 -11.40 12.59
CA ARG A 19 -22.81 -11.25 13.57
C ARG A 19 -22.41 -10.42 14.79
N LEU A 20 -21.11 -10.23 14.99
CA LEU A 20 -20.62 -9.35 16.05
C LEU A 20 -21.01 -7.88 15.84
N PHE A 21 -21.29 -7.46 14.60
CA PHE A 21 -21.73 -6.10 14.33
C PHE A 21 -23.09 -5.75 14.96
N ASP A 22 -23.90 -6.75 15.32
CA ASP A 22 -25.18 -6.53 15.99
C ASP A 22 -25.00 -6.08 17.46
N ASP A 23 -23.85 -6.42 18.08
CA ASP A 23 -23.58 -6.22 19.51
C ASP A 23 -22.44 -5.21 19.80
N LEU A 24 -21.73 -4.76 18.77
CA LEU A 24 -20.54 -3.90 18.92
C LEU A 24 -20.81 -2.46 18.49
N GLY A 25 -20.15 -1.50 19.17
CA GLY A 25 -20.04 -0.13 18.71
C GLY A 25 -18.79 0.09 17.83
N HIS A 26 -18.75 1.19 17.11
CA HIS A 26 -17.58 1.57 16.28
C HIS A 26 -16.30 1.70 17.12
N ASP A 27 -16.40 2.19 18.36
CA ASP A 27 -15.26 2.35 19.30
C ASP A 27 -14.61 1.04 19.72
N ASP A 28 -15.33 -0.09 19.62
CA ASP A 28 -14.81 -1.42 19.94
C ASP A 28 -13.92 -1.99 18.83
N ILE A 29 -14.04 -1.45 17.60
CA ILE A 29 -13.36 -1.95 16.42
C ILE A 29 -12.25 -0.99 16.03
N LEU A 30 -11.07 -1.53 15.72
CA LEU A 30 -9.95 -0.76 15.20
C LEU A 30 -9.75 -0.95 13.70
N TRP A 31 -9.94 -2.20 13.23
CA TRP A 31 -9.67 -2.56 11.85
C TRP A 31 -10.55 -3.70 11.38
N ILE A 32 -11.09 -3.57 10.18
CA ILE A 32 -11.78 -4.62 9.43
C ILE A 32 -10.99 -4.88 8.16
N ASP A 33 -10.38 -6.07 8.03
CA ASP A 33 -9.63 -6.48 6.84
C ASP A 33 -10.47 -7.43 5.99
N LEU A 34 -10.75 -7.04 4.76
CA LEU A 34 -11.55 -7.76 3.78
C LEU A 34 -10.63 -8.32 2.68
N LEU A 35 -10.29 -9.61 2.76
CA LEU A 35 -9.56 -10.34 1.74
C LEU A 35 -10.53 -11.12 0.85
N SER A 36 -10.65 -10.74 -0.41
CA SER A 36 -11.60 -11.34 -1.37
C SER A 36 -12.98 -11.59 -0.72
N PRO A 37 -13.63 -10.52 -0.20
CA PRO A 37 -14.84 -10.68 0.59
C PRO A 37 -15.99 -11.20 -0.24
N THR A 38 -16.88 -11.97 0.38
CA THR A 38 -18.17 -12.33 -0.18
C THR A 38 -19.11 -11.13 -0.18
N ILE A 39 -20.14 -11.15 -1.03
CA ILE A 39 -21.18 -10.10 -1.05
C ILE A 39 -21.84 -9.93 0.33
N LYS A 40 -21.99 -11.03 1.07
CA LYS A 40 -22.57 -11.01 2.44
C LYS A 40 -21.64 -10.26 3.42
N GLU A 41 -20.33 -10.52 3.36
CA GLU A 41 -19.35 -9.83 4.20
C GLU A 41 -19.28 -8.34 3.86
N GLN A 42 -19.29 -7.98 2.56
CA GLN A 42 -19.31 -6.58 2.11
C GLN A 42 -20.54 -5.85 2.66
N LYS A 43 -21.75 -6.39 2.43
CA LYS A 43 -23.00 -5.78 2.90
C LYS A 43 -23.05 -5.65 4.42
N ALA A 44 -22.51 -6.60 5.16
CA ALA A 44 -22.46 -6.51 6.62
C ALA A 44 -21.60 -5.32 7.09
N VAL A 45 -20.45 -5.08 6.46
CA VAL A 45 -19.59 -3.94 6.76
C VAL A 45 -20.21 -2.62 6.29
N GLU A 46 -20.79 -2.58 5.08
CA GLU A 46 -21.48 -1.42 4.55
C GLU A 46 -22.64 -0.96 5.45
N ASN A 47 -23.45 -1.90 5.91
CA ASN A 47 -24.56 -1.60 6.81
C ASN A 47 -24.10 -1.16 8.19
N PHE A 48 -23.04 -1.79 8.74
CA PHE A 48 -22.53 -1.48 10.07
C PHE A 48 -21.88 -0.07 10.12
N LEU A 49 -21.14 0.31 9.07
CA LEU A 49 -20.40 1.58 9.03
C LEU A 49 -21.13 2.67 8.23
N GLU A 50 -22.30 2.37 7.67
CA GLU A 50 -23.08 3.29 6.80
C GLU A 50 -22.26 3.85 5.63
N ILE A 51 -21.42 3.00 5.01
CA ILE A 51 -20.56 3.36 3.88
C ILE A 51 -20.87 2.48 2.65
N ASN A 52 -20.37 2.88 1.49
CA ASN A 52 -20.31 2.05 0.29
C ASN A 52 -18.86 1.64 0.01
N LEU A 53 -18.63 0.34 -0.09
CA LEU A 53 -17.33 -0.19 -0.50
C LEU A 53 -17.20 -0.10 -2.03
N GLN A 54 -16.02 0.34 -2.49
CA GLN A 54 -15.72 0.37 -3.91
C GLN A 54 -15.53 -1.05 -4.45
N THR A 55 -16.09 -1.31 -5.63
CA THR A 55 -15.79 -2.56 -6.35
C THR A 55 -14.36 -2.53 -6.89
N ARG A 56 -13.78 -3.71 -7.17
CA ARG A 56 -12.46 -3.81 -7.79
C ARG A 56 -12.36 -2.97 -9.06
N GLN A 57 -13.35 -3.05 -9.94
CA GLN A 57 -13.39 -2.28 -11.19
C GLN A 57 -13.36 -0.77 -10.91
N GLN A 58 -14.15 -0.28 -9.97
CA GLN A 58 -14.13 1.13 -9.59
C GLN A 58 -12.75 1.58 -9.09
N VAL A 59 -12.06 0.74 -8.31
CA VAL A 59 -10.71 1.06 -7.80
C VAL A 59 -9.67 1.04 -8.92
N GLU A 60 -9.77 0.12 -9.88
CA GLU A 60 -8.87 0.03 -11.05
C GLU A 60 -9.03 1.24 -11.99
N GLU A 61 -10.24 1.78 -12.12
CA GLU A 61 -10.55 2.95 -12.96
C GLU A 61 -10.17 4.29 -12.31
N ILE A 62 -9.76 4.30 -11.02
CA ILE A 62 -9.39 5.53 -10.32
C ILE A 62 -8.11 6.12 -10.91
N GLU A 63 -8.22 7.33 -11.42
CA GLU A 63 -7.06 8.09 -11.89
C GLU A 63 -6.05 8.32 -10.75
N SER A 64 -4.78 8.41 -11.14
CA SER A 64 -3.69 8.61 -10.20
C SER A 64 -3.86 9.88 -9.33
N SER A 65 -4.51 10.92 -9.87
CA SER A 65 -4.85 12.15 -9.13
C SER A 65 -5.87 11.96 -8.01
N SER A 66 -6.66 10.89 -8.07
CA SER A 66 -7.80 10.61 -7.19
C SER A 66 -7.54 9.47 -6.20
N LYS A 67 -6.27 9.12 -5.98
CA LYS A 67 -5.88 8.06 -5.02
C LYS A 67 -6.18 8.38 -3.56
N TYR A 68 -6.40 9.65 -3.24
CA TYR A 68 -6.87 10.11 -1.93
C TYR A 68 -8.12 10.95 -2.12
N SER A 69 -9.16 10.67 -1.37
CA SER A 69 -10.39 11.46 -1.36
C SER A 69 -11.05 11.47 0.01
N GLU A 70 -11.78 12.53 0.29
CA GLU A 70 -12.60 12.70 1.48
C GLU A 70 -14.04 12.91 1.10
N THR A 71 -14.93 12.21 1.78
CA THR A 71 -16.37 12.46 1.78
C THR A 71 -16.76 13.03 3.13
N GLU A 72 -18.03 13.40 3.32
CA GLU A 72 -18.52 13.88 4.62
C GLU A 72 -18.21 12.89 5.75
N ASN A 73 -18.38 11.57 5.49
CA ASN A 73 -18.32 10.55 6.53
C ASN A 73 -17.05 9.66 6.45
N ALA A 74 -16.28 9.70 5.37
CA ALA A 74 -15.18 8.78 5.18
C ALA A 74 -13.96 9.43 4.50
N ILE A 75 -12.78 8.87 4.77
CA ILE A 75 -11.55 9.08 4.01
C ILE A 75 -11.28 7.81 3.23
N ILE A 76 -10.97 7.96 1.94
CA ILE A 76 -10.72 6.84 1.04
C ILE A 76 -9.32 7.00 0.45
N CYS A 77 -8.49 5.95 0.58
CA CYS A 77 -7.16 5.86 -0.01
C CYS A 77 -7.08 4.62 -0.87
N ASN A 78 -6.79 4.79 -2.16
CA ASN A 78 -6.60 3.68 -3.09
C ASN A 78 -5.13 3.58 -3.50
N SER A 79 -4.52 2.43 -3.25
CA SER A 79 -3.11 2.19 -3.53
C SER A 79 -2.93 0.89 -4.27
N ASN A 80 -2.00 0.86 -5.19
CA ASN A 80 -1.61 -0.36 -5.87
C ASN A 80 -0.47 -1.04 -5.11
N PHE A 81 -0.52 -2.37 -5.01
CA PHE A 81 0.49 -3.18 -4.35
C PHE A 81 1.08 -4.16 -5.34
N PHE A 82 2.41 -4.30 -5.30
CA PHE A 82 3.10 -5.28 -6.13
C PHE A 82 2.97 -6.68 -5.58
N ILE A 83 2.72 -7.61 -6.48
CA ILE A 83 2.92 -9.05 -6.27
C ILE A 83 4.20 -9.42 -7.01
N PRO A 84 5.29 -9.78 -6.30
CA PRO A 84 6.51 -10.26 -6.94
C PRO A 84 6.21 -11.52 -7.76
N ASN A 85 6.50 -11.49 -9.05
CA ASN A 85 6.45 -12.64 -9.94
C ASN A 85 7.80 -12.73 -10.66
N PRO A 86 8.40 -13.92 -10.81
CA PRO A 86 9.67 -14.09 -11.52
C PRO A 86 9.65 -13.56 -12.96
N GLU A 87 8.51 -13.60 -13.63
CA GLU A 87 8.40 -13.21 -15.04
C GLU A 87 7.96 -11.76 -15.26
N ALA A 88 7.13 -11.20 -14.37
CA ALA A 88 6.70 -9.82 -14.44
C ALA A 88 6.06 -9.39 -13.12
N PHE A 89 6.19 -8.12 -12.73
CA PHE A 89 5.42 -7.60 -11.61
C PHE A 89 3.94 -7.55 -11.98
N SER A 90 3.09 -8.10 -11.13
CA SER A 90 1.65 -7.84 -11.19
C SER A 90 1.25 -6.82 -10.12
N ILE A 91 0.23 -6.04 -10.43
CA ILE A 91 -0.27 -4.97 -9.56
C ILE A 91 -1.68 -5.33 -9.15
N GLU A 92 -1.94 -5.27 -7.84
CA GLU A 92 -3.27 -5.47 -7.29
C GLU A 92 -3.71 -4.23 -6.52
N PRO A 93 -4.94 -3.76 -6.75
CA PRO A 93 -5.48 -2.62 -6.03
C PRO A 93 -5.83 -2.98 -4.59
N VAL A 94 -5.54 -2.06 -3.70
CA VAL A 94 -5.91 -2.11 -2.28
C VAL A 94 -6.62 -0.82 -1.93
N SER A 95 -7.81 -0.92 -1.35
CA SER A 95 -8.59 0.21 -0.87
C SER A 95 -8.55 0.27 0.65
N PHE A 96 -8.32 1.45 1.19
CA PHE A 96 -8.41 1.78 2.60
C PHE A 96 -9.50 2.82 2.81
N ILE A 97 -10.38 2.58 3.76
CA ILE A 97 -11.45 3.49 4.12
C ILE A 97 -11.38 3.74 5.62
N ILE A 98 -11.42 4.99 6.03
CA ILE A 98 -11.54 5.35 7.44
C ILE A 98 -12.87 6.07 7.65
N THR A 99 -13.66 5.54 8.55
CA THR A 99 -14.91 6.15 9.03
C THR A 99 -15.07 5.88 10.51
N GLU A 100 -15.59 6.83 11.29
CA GLU A 100 -15.81 6.70 12.75
C GLU A 100 -14.58 6.17 13.52
N GLY A 101 -13.35 6.47 13.04
CA GLY A 101 -12.12 5.98 13.65
C GLY A 101 -11.78 4.51 13.36
N VAL A 102 -12.61 3.80 12.60
CA VAL A 102 -12.38 2.42 12.14
C VAL A 102 -11.66 2.42 10.81
N LEU A 103 -10.60 1.64 10.67
CA LEU A 103 -9.97 1.35 9.38
C LEU A 103 -10.66 0.15 8.73
N VAL A 104 -11.05 0.29 7.47
CA VAL A 104 -11.44 -0.83 6.60
C VAL A 104 -10.41 -0.97 5.51
N SER A 105 -9.90 -2.18 5.26
CA SER A 105 -9.08 -2.50 4.10
C SER A 105 -9.77 -3.52 3.22
N VAL A 106 -9.75 -3.30 1.90
CA VAL A 106 -10.31 -4.21 0.89
C VAL A 106 -9.21 -4.58 -0.08
N ARG A 107 -8.99 -5.89 -0.25
CA ARG A 107 -7.93 -6.44 -1.10
C ARG A 107 -8.31 -7.81 -1.64
N THR A 108 -7.69 -8.22 -2.74
CA THR A 108 -7.95 -9.53 -3.38
C THR A 108 -6.83 -10.54 -3.12
N SER A 109 -5.64 -10.07 -2.77
CA SER A 109 -4.45 -10.90 -2.56
C SER A 109 -3.88 -10.74 -1.15
N GLU A 110 -3.11 -11.73 -0.73
CA GLU A 110 -2.35 -11.66 0.51
C GLU A 110 -1.05 -10.88 0.29
N PHE A 111 -0.77 -9.92 1.20
CA PHE A 111 0.45 -9.12 1.18
C PHE A 111 1.14 -9.19 2.55
N ARG A 112 2.46 -9.32 2.54
CA ARG A 112 3.27 -9.28 3.77
C ARG A 112 3.04 -7.99 4.57
N THR A 113 2.70 -6.88 3.90
CA THR A 113 2.35 -5.61 4.54
C THR A 113 1.24 -5.76 5.57
N PHE A 114 0.18 -6.52 5.26
CA PHE A 114 -0.95 -6.73 6.17
C PHE A 114 -0.59 -7.66 7.32
N THR A 115 0.17 -8.72 7.04
CA THR A 115 0.65 -9.64 8.07
C THR A 115 1.57 -8.91 9.05
N GLU A 116 2.48 -8.07 8.57
CA GLU A 116 3.38 -7.29 9.42
C GLU A 116 2.63 -6.18 10.16
N GLY A 117 1.68 -5.49 9.52
CA GLY A 117 0.81 -4.51 10.15
C GLY A 117 -0.01 -5.11 11.31
N ALA A 118 -0.61 -6.28 11.09
CA ALA A 118 -1.34 -7.02 12.11
C ALA A 118 -0.43 -7.46 13.28
N LYS A 119 0.79 -7.87 12.98
CA LYS A 119 1.78 -8.24 14.00
C LYS A 119 2.20 -7.03 14.84
N ARG A 120 2.53 -5.91 14.20
CA ARG A 120 2.87 -4.64 14.90
C ARG A 120 1.72 -4.20 15.80
N LEU A 121 0.47 -4.28 15.31
CA LEU A 121 -0.73 -3.97 16.08
C LEU A 121 -0.86 -4.85 17.34
N GLN A 122 -0.64 -6.16 17.22
CA GLN A 122 -0.73 -7.08 18.35
C GLN A 122 0.38 -6.89 19.38
N MET A 123 1.60 -6.56 18.92
CA MET A 123 2.76 -6.35 19.80
C MET A 123 2.67 -5.04 20.59
N ASN A 124 2.09 -4.00 20.00
CA ASN A 124 2.03 -2.67 20.61
C ASN A 124 0.68 -1.98 20.35
N TYR A 125 -0.41 -2.62 20.77
CA TYR A 125 -1.76 -2.09 20.52
C TYR A 125 -1.99 -0.67 21.07
N ARG A 126 -1.28 -0.29 22.14
CA ARG A 126 -1.41 1.05 22.76
C ARG A 126 -0.94 2.20 21.87
N ALA A 127 -0.11 1.90 20.88
CA ALA A 127 0.31 2.89 19.88
C ALA A 127 -0.77 3.20 18.82
N TYR A 128 -1.88 2.44 18.84
CA TYR A 128 -2.94 2.52 17.82
C TYR A 128 -4.27 2.85 18.48
N SER A 129 -4.47 4.13 18.82
CA SER A 129 -5.72 4.57 19.43
C SER A 129 -6.90 4.53 18.46
N THR A 130 -6.66 4.74 17.17
CA THR A 130 -7.68 4.75 16.10
C THR A 130 -7.17 4.11 14.81
N GLY A 131 -8.07 3.85 13.88
CA GLY A 131 -7.75 3.38 12.53
C GLY A 131 -6.83 4.33 11.75
N TYR A 132 -6.80 5.62 12.06
CA TYR A 132 -5.86 6.59 11.48
C TYR A 132 -4.41 6.20 11.77
N HIS A 133 -4.08 5.88 13.01
CA HIS A 133 -2.72 5.45 13.41
C HIS A 133 -2.34 4.13 12.74
N LEU A 134 -3.30 3.24 12.59
CA LEU A 134 -3.06 1.95 11.95
C LEU A 134 -2.83 2.11 10.44
N LEU A 135 -3.59 2.96 9.75
CA LEU A 135 -3.35 3.28 8.34
C LEU A 135 -1.93 3.78 8.12
N ILE A 136 -1.47 4.75 8.93
CA ILE A 136 -0.11 5.27 8.85
C ILE A 136 0.93 4.17 9.06
N SER A 137 0.71 3.26 10.01
CA SER A 137 1.61 2.13 10.24
C SER A 137 1.64 1.14 9.07
N ILE A 138 0.50 0.85 8.46
CA ILE A 138 0.43 -0.03 7.28
C ILE A 138 1.13 0.62 6.07
N LEU A 139 0.92 1.92 5.85
CA LEU A 139 1.60 2.67 4.78
C LEU A 139 3.11 2.74 5.01
N GLU A 140 3.58 2.90 6.24
CA GLU A 140 5.01 2.84 6.59
C GLU A 140 5.61 1.48 6.23
N VAL A 141 4.99 0.38 6.66
CA VAL A 141 5.42 -0.98 6.29
C VAL A 141 5.46 -1.16 4.77
N ARG A 142 4.50 -0.56 4.07
CA ARG A 142 4.49 -0.62 2.60
C ARG A 142 5.67 0.14 1.99
N ILE A 143 6.01 1.31 2.50
CA ILE A 143 7.16 2.11 2.05
C ILE A 143 8.47 1.35 2.30
N ASP A 144 8.61 0.64 3.42
CA ASP A 144 9.76 -0.23 3.68
C ASP A 144 9.91 -1.30 2.58
N PHE A 145 8.80 -1.94 2.17
CA PHE A 145 8.83 -2.91 1.06
C PHE A 145 9.11 -2.27 -0.31
N ASP A 146 8.64 -1.05 -0.54
CA ASP A 146 8.98 -0.33 -1.77
C ASP A 146 10.48 0.02 -1.82
N ALA A 147 11.09 0.34 -0.67
CA ALA A 147 12.53 0.55 -0.56
C ALA A 147 13.31 -0.72 -0.91
N ASP A 148 12.89 -1.88 -0.39
CA ASP A 148 13.50 -3.17 -0.73
C ASP A 148 13.42 -3.46 -2.24
N LEU A 149 12.29 -3.14 -2.89
CA LEU A 149 12.10 -3.32 -4.34
C LEU A 149 13.05 -2.41 -5.15
N VAL A 150 13.15 -1.14 -4.79
CA VAL A 150 14.05 -0.17 -5.45
C VAL A 150 15.50 -0.60 -5.28
N GLU A 151 15.91 -1.07 -4.10
CA GLU A 151 17.25 -1.57 -3.85
C GLU A 151 17.56 -2.82 -4.69
N ALA A 152 16.63 -3.77 -4.76
CA ALA A 152 16.77 -4.98 -5.56
C ALA A 152 16.91 -4.63 -7.05
N LEU A 153 16.09 -3.69 -7.55
CA LEU A 153 16.17 -3.19 -8.92
C LEU A 153 17.55 -2.57 -9.21
N ALA A 154 18.03 -1.69 -8.35
CA ALA A 154 19.35 -1.05 -8.51
C ALA A 154 20.50 -2.05 -8.55
N LYS A 155 20.46 -3.11 -7.72
CA LYS A 155 21.42 -4.22 -7.74
C LYS A 155 21.38 -5.01 -9.05
N ASN A 156 20.18 -5.30 -9.56
CA ASN A 156 20.02 -6.01 -10.83
C ASN A 156 20.56 -5.20 -12.01
N ILE A 157 20.27 -3.89 -12.06
CA ILE A 157 20.79 -2.96 -13.06
C ILE A 157 22.32 -2.89 -12.98
N ALA A 158 22.90 -2.82 -11.78
CA ALA A 158 24.35 -2.79 -11.60
C ALA A 158 25.01 -4.08 -12.11
N THR A 159 24.40 -5.24 -11.87
CA THR A 159 24.87 -6.54 -12.34
C THR A 159 24.81 -6.62 -13.87
N LEU A 160 23.69 -6.22 -14.47
CA LEU A 160 23.54 -6.18 -15.94
C LEU A 160 24.57 -5.27 -16.59
N SER A 161 24.75 -4.05 -16.08
CA SER A 161 25.76 -3.10 -16.55
C SER A 161 27.18 -3.67 -16.49
N LYS A 162 27.53 -4.37 -15.40
CA LYS A 162 28.84 -5.03 -15.28
C LYS A 162 29.02 -6.11 -16.34
N ASN A 163 28.00 -6.94 -16.58
CA ASN A 163 28.07 -8.01 -17.57
C ASN A 163 28.20 -7.46 -18.99
N MET A 164 27.50 -6.36 -19.32
CA MET A 164 27.64 -5.68 -20.61
C MET A 164 29.06 -5.17 -20.85
N ASN A 165 29.68 -4.56 -19.84
CA ASN A 165 31.06 -4.06 -19.94
C ASN A 165 32.13 -5.16 -20.14
N LEU A 166 31.78 -6.40 -19.82
CA LEU A 166 32.66 -7.57 -20.01
C LEU A 166 32.42 -8.26 -21.36
N SER A 167 31.37 -7.93 -22.08
CA SER A 167 30.99 -8.51 -23.36
C SER A 167 31.45 -7.63 -24.51
N GLU A 168 32.03 -8.24 -25.56
CA GLU A 168 32.45 -7.49 -26.78
C GLU A 168 31.24 -7.08 -27.65
N HIS A 169 30.09 -7.72 -27.49
CA HIS A 169 28.86 -7.41 -28.22
C HIS A 169 27.64 -7.52 -27.31
N ILE A 170 26.71 -6.59 -27.48
CA ILE A 170 25.39 -6.62 -26.85
C ILE A 170 24.51 -7.53 -27.70
N ASP A 171 24.03 -8.63 -27.11
CA ASP A 171 23.12 -9.55 -27.76
C ASP A 171 21.63 -9.15 -27.58
N LYS A 172 20.76 -9.81 -28.38
CA LYS A 172 19.33 -9.56 -28.33
C LYS A 172 18.71 -9.87 -26.96
N GLU A 173 19.29 -10.79 -26.23
CA GLU A 173 18.79 -11.15 -24.89
C GLU A 173 19.09 -10.07 -23.87
N THR A 174 20.26 -9.48 -23.91
CA THR A 174 20.62 -8.33 -23.07
C THR A 174 19.70 -7.13 -23.32
N LEU A 175 19.36 -6.83 -24.59
CA LEU A 175 18.43 -5.76 -24.92
C LEU A 175 17.01 -6.03 -24.35
N LYS A 176 16.54 -7.26 -24.40
CA LYS A 176 15.27 -7.63 -23.76
C LYS A 176 15.30 -7.47 -22.25
N GLN A 177 16.39 -7.82 -21.60
CA GLN A 177 16.57 -7.63 -20.16
C GLN A 177 16.54 -6.15 -19.79
N ILE A 178 17.18 -5.27 -20.59
CA ILE A 178 17.10 -3.81 -20.38
C ILE A 178 15.65 -3.34 -20.48
N SER A 179 14.94 -3.69 -21.56
CA SER A 179 13.55 -3.29 -21.76
C SER A 179 12.65 -3.77 -20.61
N HIS A 180 12.81 -5.00 -20.15
CA HIS A 180 12.06 -5.54 -19.03
C HIS A 180 12.37 -4.78 -17.71
N MET A 181 13.62 -4.42 -17.46
CA MET A 181 13.98 -3.61 -16.30
C MET A 181 13.44 -2.18 -16.40
N GLN A 182 13.37 -1.59 -17.61
CA GLN A 182 12.75 -0.29 -17.83
C GLN A 182 11.26 -0.32 -17.49
N GLU A 183 10.51 -1.35 -17.96
CA GLU A 183 9.10 -1.54 -17.62
C GLU A 183 8.90 -1.68 -16.12
N ASN A 184 9.69 -2.51 -15.45
CA ASN A 184 9.61 -2.70 -14.01
C ASN A 184 9.92 -1.41 -13.23
N THR A 185 10.93 -0.65 -13.69
CA THR A 185 11.29 0.65 -13.08
C THR A 185 10.15 1.64 -13.18
N MET A 186 9.50 1.73 -14.35
CA MET A 186 8.34 2.59 -14.57
C MET A 186 7.18 2.22 -13.64
N LEU A 187 6.84 0.94 -13.55
CA LEU A 187 5.77 0.45 -12.67
C LEU A 187 6.05 0.74 -11.19
N ILE A 188 7.29 0.50 -10.74
CA ILE A 188 7.70 0.80 -9.36
C ILE A 188 7.57 2.30 -9.09
N ARG A 189 8.06 3.13 -9.99
CA ARG A 189 8.02 4.59 -9.90
C ARG A 189 6.58 5.11 -9.80
N GLU A 190 5.68 4.68 -10.69
CA GLU A 190 4.26 5.06 -10.67
C GLU A 190 3.60 4.70 -9.33
N ASN A 191 3.88 3.52 -8.81
CA ASN A 191 3.37 3.10 -7.51
C ASN A 191 3.86 3.96 -6.35
N ILE A 192 5.14 4.35 -6.35
CA ILE A 192 5.70 5.23 -5.32
C ILE A 192 5.06 6.62 -5.42
N PHE A 193 4.80 7.14 -6.62
CA PHE A 193 4.05 8.39 -6.81
C PHE A 193 2.63 8.33 -6.26
N ASP A 194 1.92 7.22 -6.43
CA ASP A 194 0.59 7.05 -5.83
C ASP A 194 0.64 7.16 -4.30
N ARG A 195 1.68 6.60 -3.66
CA ARG A 195 1.88 6.75 -2.21
C ARG A 195 2.18 8.19 -1.83
N GLN A 196 3.01 8.89 -2.60
CA GLN A 196 3.30 10.31 -2.36
C GLN A 196 1.99 11.14 -2.39
N ARG A 197 1.09 10.85 -3.32
CA ARG A 197 -0.23 11.52 -3.40
C ARG A 197 -1.11 11.23 -2.19
N ILE A 198 -1.17 9.98 -1.75
CA ILE A 198 -1.90 9.59 -0.54
C ILE A 198 -1.34 10.34 0.68
N LEU A 199 -0.02 10.29 0.90
CA LEU A 199 0.62 10.96 2.04
C LEU A 199 0.43 12.48 1.97
N SER A 200 0.48 13.08 0.79
CA SER A 200 0.21 14.51 0.57
C SER A 200 -1.26 14.85 0.83
N GLY A 201 -2.19 13.96 0.50
CA GLY A 201 -3.60 14.09 0.85
C GLY A 201 -3.80 14.08 2.36
N ILE A 202 -3.22 13.11 3.05
CA ILE A 202 -3.26 13.00 4.51
C ILE A 202 -2.65 14.24 5.18
N LEU A 203 -1.53 14.76 4.65
CA LEU A 203 -0.87 15.95 5.20
C LEU A 203 -1.76 17.20 5.14
N ARG A 204 -2.64 17.30 4.15
CA ARG A 204 -3.57 18.44 3.98
C ARG A 204 -4.88 18.25 4.71
N SER A 205 -5.17 17.05 5.18
CA SER A 205 -6.41 16.73 5.88
C SER A 205 -6.40 17.30 7.30
N GLU A 206 -7.51 17.86 7.74
CA GLU A 206 -7.70 18.29 9.12
C GLU A 206 -8.32 17.17 10.00
N ARG A 207 -8.61 16.02 9.42
CA ARG A 207 -9.30 14.91 10.10
C ARG A 207 -8.35 13.94 10.80
N PHE A 208 -7.05 14.00 10.50
CA PHE A 208 -6.06 13.13 11.13
C PHE A 208 -5.60 13.68 12.49
N PRO A 209 -5.34 12.81 13.48
CA PRO A 209 -4.78 13.22 14.77
C PRO A 209 -3.43 13.93 14.62
N ASN A 210 -3.19 14.96 15.43
CA ASN A 210 -1.99 15.80 15.33
C ASN A 210 -0.67 15.05 15.59
N ASP A 211 -0.69 14.00 16.39
CA ASP A 211 0.48 13.19 16.74
C ASP A 211 1.00 12.33 15.57
N ILE A 212 0.22 12.20 14.49
CA ILE A 212 0.61 11.49 13.27
C ILE A 212 1.61 12.30 12.41
N TYR A 213 1.50 13.63 12.39
CA TYR A 213 2.21 14.49 11.44
C TYR A 213 3.74 14.39 11.47
N PRO A 214 4.44 14.26 12.60
CA PRO A 214 5.89 14.08 12.59
C PRO A 214 6.33 12.81 11.84
N LYS A 215 5.60 11.71 12.02
CA LYS A 215 5.85 10.46 11.33
C LYS A 215 5.51 10.58 9.84
N LEU A 216 4.40 11.20 9.49
CA LEU A 216 3.99 11.46 8.12
C LEU A 216 5.04 12.24 7.33
N GLN A 217 5.66 13.26 7.94
CA GLN A 217 6.72 14.04 7.32
C GLN A 217 7.98 13.21 7.01
N LEU A 218 8.33 12.25 7.89
CA LEU A 218 9.43 11.32 7.64
C LEU A 218 9.08 10.41 6.45
N MET A 219 7.90 9.82 6.45
CA MET A 219 7.43 8.96 5.36
C MET A 219 7.43 9.67 4.00
N ILE A 220 7.05 10.96 3.97
CA ILE A 220 7.11 11.78 2.74
C ILE A 220 8.55 11.96 2.26
N LYS A 221 9.50 12.17 3.16
CA LYS A 221 10.93 12.26 2.80
C LYS A 221 11.44 10.94 2.24
N ASP A 222 11.06 9.82 2.86
CA ASP A 222 11.46 8.49 2.40
C ASP A 222 10.91 8.20 1.01
N VAL A 223 9.63 8.46 0.76
CA VAL A 223 9.00 8.31 -0.55
C VAL A 223 9.68 9.18 -1.61
N ASN A 224 9.98 10.45 -1.30
CA ASN A 224 10.70 11.33 -2.22
C ASN A 224 12.12 10.79 -2.55
N SER A 225 12.82 10.23 -1.56
CA SER A 225 14.10 9.57 -1.79
C SER A 225 13.98 8.36 -2.71
N LEU A 226 12.93 7.55 -2.54
CA LEU A 226 12.68 6.38 -3.39
C LEU A 226 12.36 6.79 -4.84
N ILE A 227 11.60 7.87 -5.04
CA ILE A 227 11.34 8.42 -6.38
C ILE A 227 12.66 8.79 -7.06
N ASN A 228 13.54 9.54 -6.37
CA ASN A 228 14.84 9.93 -6.93
C ASN A 228 15.70 8.71 -7.28
N HIS A 229 15.68 7.66 -6.47
CA HIS A 229 16.41 6.41 -6.75
C HIS A 229 15.83 5.67 -7.96
N ALA A 230 14.51 5.67 -8.13
CA ALA A 230 13.86 5.07 -9.31
C ALA A 230 14.19 5.88 -10.59
N ASP A 231 14.19 7.22 -10.51
CA ASP A 231 14.58 8.10 -11.62
C ASP A 231 16.03 7.84 -12.04
N PHE A 232 16.96 7.77 -11.10
CA PHE A 232 18.36 7.44 -11.38
C PHE A 232 18.53 6.05 -12.01
N SER A 233 17.72 5.08 -11.57
CA SER A 233 17.71 3.74 -12.17
C SER A 233 17.23 3.77 -13.62
N SER A 234 16.21 4.57 -13.93
CA SER A 234 15.70 4.77 -15.29
C SER A 234 16.75 5.38 -16.19
N GLU A 235 17.37 6.49 -15.76
CA GLU A 235 18.45 7.18 -16.53
C GLU A 235 19.63 6.23 -16.83
N ARG A 236 19.98 5.38 -15.88
CA ARG A 236 21.04 4.39 -16.07
C ARG A 236 20.67 3.32 -17.10
N LEU A 237 19.42 2.85 -17.11
CA LEU A 237 18.93 1.90 -18.10
C LEU A 237 18.90 2.50 -19.51
N ASP A 238 18.46 3.76 -19.62
CA ASP A 238 18.44 4.49 -20.89
C ASP A 238 19.86 4.62 -21.45
N TYR A 239 20.83 5.01 -20.61
CA TYR A 239 22.23 5.05 -21.02
C TYR A 239 22.77 3.69 -21.50
N MET A 240 22.37 2.59 -20.84
CA MET A 240 22.78 1.23 -21.23
C MET A 240 22.14 0.79 -22.55
N GLN A 241 20.98 1.32 -22.92
CA GLN A 241 20.30 1.01 -24.17
C GLN A 241 20.96 1.75 -25.35
N ASP A 242 21.50 2.96 -25.11
CA ASP A 242 22.10 3.82 -26.14
C ASP A 242 23.58 3.47 -26.46
N THR A 243 24.17 2.54 -25.70
CA THR A 243 25.60 2.14 -25.84
C THR A 243 25.71 0.87 -26.66
#